data_cd1a386e529fd686adfd625025ba6686
#
_entry.id   cd1a386e529fd686adfd625025ba6686
#
_cell.length_a   1.000
_cell.length_b   1.000
_cell.length_c   1.000
_cell.angle_alpha   90.00
_cell.angle_beta   90.00
_cell.angle_gamma   90.00
#
_symmetry.space_group_name_H-M   'P 1'
#
loop_
_entity.id
_entity.type
_entity.pdbx_description
1 polymer ?
#
loop_
_entity_poly.entity_id
_entity_poly.type
_entity_poly.pdbx_seq_one_letter_code
_entity_poly.pdbx_strand_id
1 'polypeptide(L)'
;MTHDQIVPFLIDVLKKYPDIKFDQKGNSELIIHPRNDQGFGVVVLTNDRENTLYFGDAYYWHFDNSDTEQTEMLDQIIFGLTGIARIKVWTKNKKAYKYTLELQNQKGNWSDNRTTGLINLNFWTQPEFHYLQNDFLPIDKMRTDN
;
A
#
# COMPACT_ATOMS: atom_id res chain seq x y z
N MET A 1 -0.70 -15.75 -13.32
CA MET A 1 0.79 -15.78 -13.55
C MET A 1 1.46 -16.58 -12.43
N THR A 2 2.65 -17.04 -12.65
CA THR A 2 3.42 -17.68 -11.57
C THR A 2 3.98 -16.65 -10.62
N HIS A 3 4.33 -17.06 -9.40
CA HIS A 3 4.80 -16.10 -8.37
C HIS A 3 6.04 -15.34 -8.79
N ASP A 4 6.92 -15.94 -9.59
CA ASP A 4 8.16 -15.33 -10.06
C ASP A 4 7.95 -14.36 -11.23
N GLN A 5 6.73 -14.23 -11.74
CA GLN A 5 6.37 -13.27 -12.78
C GLN A 5 5.79 -11.96 -12.22
N ILE A 6 5.40 -11.95 -10.93
CA ILE A 6 4.72 -10.80 -10.33
C ILE A 6 5.64 -9.57 -10.25
N VAL A 7 6.83 -9.73 -9.66
CA VAL A 7 7.78 -8.62 -9.53
C VAL A 7 8.24 -8.11 -10.89
N PRO A 8 8.65 -8.94 -11.85
CA PRO A 8 8.97 -8.45 -13.19
C PRO A 8 7.83 -7.70 -13.88
N PHE A 9 6.60 -8.17 -13.72
CA PHE A 9 5.43 -7.48 -14.25
C PHE A 9 5.28 -6.07 -13.65
N LEU A 10 5.40 -5.95 -12.32
CA LEU A 10 5.32 -4.66 -11.64
C LEU A 10 6.43 -3.72 -12.08
N ILE A 11 7.64 -4.22 -12.24
CA ILE A 11 8.77 -3.40 -12.69
C ILE A 11 8.53 -2.85 -14.10
N ASP A 12 7.95 -3.62 -14.99
CA ASP A 12 7.61 -3.15 -16.32
C ASP A 12 6.61 -1.99 -16.27
N VAL A 13 5.68 -2.03 -15.32
CA VAL A 13 4.76 -0.91 -15.08
C VAL A 13 5.52 0.30 -14.54
N LEU A 14 6.36 0.10 -13.52
CA LEU A 14 7.07 1.18 -12.85
C LEU A 14 8.07 1.90 -13.76
N LYS A 15 8.66 1.20 -14.71
CA LYS A 15 9.61 1.78 -15.66
C LYS A 15 8.99 2.89 -16.52
N LYS A 16 7.68 2.91 -16.65
CA LYS A 16 6.99 3.97 -17.38
C LYS A 16 6.90 5.28 -16.57
N TYR A 17 7.28 5.25 -15.31
CA TYR A 17 7.18 6.38 -14.38
C TYR A 17 8.54 6.61 -13.72
N PRO A 18 9.45 7.37 -14.38
CA PRO A 18 10.86 7.51 -13.92
C PRO A 18 11.02 8.12 -12.52
N ASP A 19 10.00 8.81 -12.02
CA ASP A 19 10.04 9.41 -10.69
C ASP A 19 9.97 8.38 -9.57
N ILE A 20 9.50 7.18 -9.86
CA ILE A 20 9.36 6.13 -8.86
C ILE A 20 10.71 5.49 -8.62
N LYS A 21 11.17 5.52 -7.37
CA LYS A 21 12.41 4.87 -6.95
C LYS A 21 12.07 3.52 -6.33
N PHE A 22 12.75 2.49 -6.80
CA PHE A 22 12.54 1.15 -6.26
C PHE A 22 13.84 0.35 -6.26
N ASP A 23 13.89 -0.66 -5.41
CA ASP A 23 14.94 -1.66 -5.36
C ASP A 23 14.34 -3.03 -5.66
N GLN A 24 15.11 -3.86 -6.35
CA GLN A 24 14.71 -5.21 -6.73
C GLN A 24 15.77 -6.20 -6.27
N LYS A 25 15.32 -7.32 -5.70
CA LYS A 25 16.19 -8.46 -5.40
C LYS A 25 15.67 -9.69 -6.14
N GLY A 26 16.33 -10.07 -7.23
CA GLY A 26 15.88 -11.15 -8.09
C GLY A 26 14.45 -10.91 -8.59
N ASN A 27 13.67 -11.97 -8.72
CA ASN A 27 12.28 -11.91 -9.14
C ASN A 27 11.30 -12.05 -7.97
N SER A 28 11.78 -11.95 -6.72
CA SER A 28 10.97 -12.26 -5.55
C SER A 28 10.81 -11.11 -4.57
N GLU A 29 11.54 -10.02 -4.75
CA GLU A 29 11.45 -8.90 -3.80
C GLU A 29 11.49 -7.58 -4.54
N LEU A 30 10.52 -6.72 -4.22
CA LEU A 30 10.42 -5.38 -4.77
C LEU A 30 10.14 -4.41 -3.63
N ILE A 31 10.96 -3.36 -3.53
CA ILE A 31 10.80 -2.31 -2.53
C ILE A 31 10.59 -1.00 -3.28
N ILE A 32 9.39 -0.44 -3.18
CA ILE A 32 9.05 0.85 -3.79
C ILE A 32 9.14 1.90 -2.68
N HIS A 33 10.01 2.90 -2.89
CA HIS A 33 10.24 3.93 -1.89
C HIS A 33 9.22 5.05 -2.01
N PRO A 34 8.78 5.63 -0.89
CA PRO A 34 7.92 6.81 -0.95
C PRO A 34 8.69 8.00 -1.53
N ARG A 35 7.98 8.93 -2.16
CA ARG A 35 8.58 10.12 -2.74
C ARG A 35 9.09 11.08 -1.66
N ASN A 36 8.38 11.12 -0.53
CA ASN A 36 8.68 11.98 0.61
C ASN A 36 7.99 11.40 1.87
N ASP A 37 8.02 12.15 2.96
CA ASP A 37 7.42 11.73 4.23
C ASP A 37 5.89 11.77 4.26
N GLN A 38 5.25 12.24 3.21
CA GLN A 38 3.79 12.23 3.06
C GLN A 38 3.27 10.97 2.36
N GLY A 39 4.16 10.13 1.87
CA GLY A 39 3.83 8.85 1.27
C GLY A 39 4.21 7.68 2.16
N PHE A 40 4.04 6.48 1.64
CA PHE A 40 4.46 5.26 2.31
C PHE A 40 5.12 4.32 1.31
N GLY A 41 6.06 3.52 1.80
CA GLY A 41 6.72 2.50 0.98
C GLY A 41 5.80 1.32 0.71
N VAL A 42 6.02 0.65 -0.42
CA VAL A 42 5.30 -0.56 -0.81
C VAL A 42 6.34 -1.65 -1.01
N VAL A 43 6.19 -2.76 -0.29
CA VAL A 43 7.10 -3.90 -0.40
C VAL A 43 6.32 -5.12 -0.84
N VAL A 44 6.81 -5.80 -1.87
CA VAL A 44 6.20 -7.02 -2.41
C VAL A 44 7.22 -8.14 -2.28
N LEU A 45 6.82 -9.20 -1.58
CA LEU A 45 7.62 -10.42 -1.45
C LEU A 45 6.82 -11.58 -2.04
N THR A 46 7.43 -12.33 -2.95
CA THR A 46 6.77 -13.46 -3.61
C THR A 46 7.51 -14.76 -3.39
N ASN A 47 6.78 -15.84 -3.18
CA ASN A 47 7.34 -17.18 -3.16
C ASN A 47 6.31 -18.21 -3.61
N ASP A 48 6.68 -19.47 -3.62
CA ASP A 48 5.83 -20.56 -4.13
C ASP A 48 4.64 -20.91 -3.23
N ARG A 49 4.64 -20.45 -1.98
CA ARG A 49 3.55 -20.73 -1.03
C ARG A 49 2.61 -19.54 -0.92
N GLU A 50 3.17 -18.37 -0.64
CA GLU A 50 2.37 -17.17 -0.46
C GLU A 50 3.17 -15.92 -0.82
N ASN A 51 2.45 -14.88 -1.14
CA ASN A 51 3.02 -13.57 -1.42
C ASN A 51 2.63 -12.63 -0.28
N THR A 52 3.51 -11.69 0.04
CA THR A 52 3.26 -10.73 1.10
C THR A 52 3.38 -9.31 0.56
N LEU A 53 2.44 -8.47 0.94
CA LEU A 53 2.42 -7.05 0.58
C LEU A 53 2.50 -6.23 1.86
N TYR A 54 3.40 -5.24 1.87
CA TYR A 54 3.53 -4.27 2.97
C TYR A 54 3.21 -2.87 2.48
N PHE A 55 2.43 -2.12 3.27
CA PHE A 55 2.26 -0.68 3.12
C PHE A 55 2.93 0.00 4.32
N GLY A 56 4.14 0.53 4.11
CA GLY A 56 4.93 1.13 5.19
C GLY A 56 5.08 0.17 6.37
N ASP A 57 5.02 0.71 7.57
CA ASP A 57 5.04 -0.08 8.80
C ASP A 57 3.63 -0.40 9.32
N ALA A 58 2.60 0.00 8.58
CA ALA A 58 1.22 -0.03 9.06
C ALA A 58 0.50 -1.34 8.73
N TYR A 59 0.71 -1.86 7.54
CA TYR A 59 -0.09 -2.98 7.04
C TYR A 59 0.75 -4.01 6.34
N TYR A 60 0.36 -5.28 6.49
CA TYR A 60 0.82 -6.37 5.65
C TYR A 60 -0.33 -7.36 5.42
N TRP A 61 -0.29 -8.01 4.27
CA TRP A 61 -1.25 -9.04 3.87
C TRP A 61 -0.51 -10.20 3.24
N HIS A 62 -1.08 -11.38 3.44
CA HIS A 62 -0.63 -12.58 2.75
C HIS A 62 -1.66 -12.96 1.69
N PHE A 63 -1.18 -13.34 0.53
CA PHE A 63 -1.99 -13.80 -0.59
C PHE A 63 -1.43 -15.11 -1.11
N ASP A 64 -2.28 -16.11 -1.35
CA ASP A 64 -1.81 -17.33 -1.99
C ASP A 64 -1.60 -17.11 -3.50
N ASN A 65 -1.20 -18.16 -4.23
CA ASN A 65 -0.92 -18.07 -5.66
C ASN A 65 -2.11 -18.43 -6.54
N SER A 66 -3.34 -18.45 -6.00
CA SER A 66 -4.53 -18.55 -6.82
C SER A 66 -4.70 -17.28 -7.67
N ASP A 67 -5.37 -17.44 -8.82
CA ASP A 67 -5.62 -16.29 -9.70
C ASP A 67 -6.42 -15.20 -9.01
N THR A 68 -7.36 -15.56 -8.15
CA THR A 68 -8.19 -14.62 -7.41
C THR A 68 -7.34 -13.79 -6.44
N GLU A 69 -6.52 -14.45 -5.63
CA GLU A 69 -5.72 -13.73 -4.65
C GLU A 69 -4.57 -12.94 -5.27
N GLN A 70 -3.99 -13.42 -6.35
CA GLN A 70 -2.99 -12.63 -7.08
C GLN A 70 -3.62 -11.36 -7.66
N THR A 71 -4.83 -11.44 -8.19
CA THR A 71 -5.56 -10.28 -8.69
C THR A 71 -5.85 -9.29 -7.56
N GLU A 72 -6.30 -9.77 -6.41
CA GLU A 72 -6.54 -8.93 -5.24
C GLU A 72 -5.26 -8.23 -4.79
N MET A 73 -4.13 -8.93 -4.77
CA MET A 73 -2.86 -8.33 -4.40
C MET A 73 -2.45 -7.22 -5.37
N LEU A 74 -2.58 -7.46 -6.67
CA LEU A 74 -2.25 -6.46 -7.68
C LEU A 74 -3.16 -5.25 -7.56
N ASP A 75 -4.45 -5.44 -7.29
CA ASP A 75 -5.38 -4.35 -7.05
C ASP A 75 -4.96 -3.51 -5.83
N GLN A 76 -4.60 -4.16 -4.73
CA GLN A 76 -4.13 -3.46 -3.53
C GLN A 76 -2.85 -2.66 -3.80
N ILE A 77 -1.92 -3.24 -4.56
CA ILE A 77 -0.69 -2.53 -4.94
C ILE A 77 -1.04 -1.26 -5.74
N ILE A 78 -1.92 -1.38 -6.72
CA ILE A 78 -2.36 -0.25 -7.53
C ILE A 78 -3.04 0.81 -6.66
N PHE A 79 -3.89 0.42 -5.73
CA PHE A 79 -4.54 1.34 -4.80
C PHE A 79 -3.50 2.11 -3.97
N GLY A 80 -2.48 1.41 -3.50
CA GLY A 80 -1.39 2.04 -2.73
C GLY A 80 -0.55 3.01 -3.56
N LEU A 81 -0.39 2.75 -4.86
CA LEU A 81 0.45 3.58 -5.73
C LEU A 81 -0.31 4.77 -6.34
N THR A 82 -1.62 4.68 -6.45
CA THR A 82 -2.45 5.73 -7.06
C THR A 82 -3.02 6.73 -6.07
N GLY A 83 -3.01 6.40 -4.78
CA GLY A 83 -3.66 7.21 -3.75
C GLY A 83 -5.13 6.86 -3.54
N ILE A 84 -5.64 5.80 -4.16
CA ILE A 84 -6.96 5.24 -3.85
C ILE A 84 -6.97 4.70 -2.43
N ALA A 85 -5.83 4.13 -1.98
CA ALA A 85 -5.60 3.78 -0.60
C ALA A 85 -4.75 4.86 0.06
N ARG A 86 -5.12 5.22 1.29
CA ARG A 86 -4.31 6.10 2.14
C ARG A 86 -4.27 5.55 3.56
N ILE A 87 -3.27 5.94 4.32
CA ILE A 87 -3.12 5.52 5.70
C ILE A 87 -3.36 6.73 6.59
N LYS A 88 -4.37 6.63 7.45
CA LYS A 88 -4.60 7.61 8.51
C LYS A 88 -3.76 7.21 9.71
N VAL A 89 -2.83 8.05 10.08
CA VAL A 89 -1.93 7.81 11.21
C VAL A 89 -2.42 8.63 12.39
N TRP A 90 -2.79 7.94 13.46
CA TRP A 90 -3.23 8.56 14.70
C TRP A 90 -2.05 8.70 15.65
N THR A 91 -1.90 9.88 16.23
CA THR A 91 -0.79 10.18 17.14
C THR A 91 -1.29 10.77 18.44
N LYS A 92 -0.54 10.53 19.52
CA LYS A 92 -0.66 11.23 20.80
C LYS A 92 0.75 11.64 21.21
N ASN A 93 0.94 12.90 21.58
CA ASN A 93 2.28 13.44 21.90
C ASN A 93 3.29 13.18 20.76
N LYS A 94 2.83 13.29 19.51
CA LYS A 94 3.64 13.08 18.30
C LYS A 94 4.11 11.65 18.09
N LYS A 95 3.55 10.68 18.83
CA LYS A 95 3.85 9.26 18.64
C LYS A 95 2.67 8.55 18.00
N ALA A 96 2.93 7.84 16.91
CA ALA A 96 1.93 7.03 16.26
C ALA A 96 1.53 5.85 17.15
N TYR A 97 0.23 5.59 17.28
CA TYR A 97 -0.28 4.46 18.05
C TYR A 97 -1.36 3.66 17.31
N LYS A 98 -1.93 4.21 16.27
CA LYS A 98 -3.00 3.56 15.51
C LYS A 98 -2.92 3.97 14.04
N TYR A 99 -3.24 3.02 13.16
CA TYR A 99 -3.28 3.23 11.72
C TYR A 99 -4.62 2.76 11.18
N THR A 100 -5.21 3.53 10.30
CA THR A 100 -6.45 3.15 9.61
C THR A 100 -6.21 3.21 8.11
N LEU A 101 -6.38 2.07 7.44
CA LEU A 101 -6.35 2.02 5.98
C LEU A 101 -7.71 2.47 5.47
N GLU A 102 -7.71 3.49 4.64
CA GLU A 102 -8.92 4.02 4.01
C GLU A 102 -8.83 3.82 2.50
N LEU A 103 -9.94 3.44 1.91
CA LEU A 103 -10.07 3.29 0.46
C LEU A 103 -11.10 4.28 -0.06
N GLN A 104 -10.79 4.89 -1.21
CA GLN A 104 -11.69 5.81 -1.89
C GLN A 104 -12.51 5.06 -2.93
N ASN A 105 -13.84 5.25 -2.92
CA ASN A 105 -14.68 4.69 -3.97
C ASN A 105 -14.68 5.59 -5.22
N GLN A 106 -15.37 5.16 -6.27
CA GLN A 106 -15.43 5.90 -7.53
C GLN A 106 -16.10 7.28 -7.41
N LYS A 107 -16.94 7.46 -6.39
CA LYS A 107 -17.61 8.74 -6.13
C LYS A 107 -16.74 9.70 -5.33
N GLY A 108 -15.54 9.29 -4.95
CA GLY A 108 -14.63 10.09 -4.15
C GLY A 108 -14.82 9.98 -2.65
N ASN A 109 -15.70 9.10 -2.19
CA ASN A 109 -15.94 8.91 -0.76
C ASN A 109 -14.93 7.93 -0.15
N TRP A 110 -14.46 8.28 1.04
CA TRP A 110 -13.52 7.44 1.79
C TRP A 110 -14.25 6.55 2.78
N SER A 111 -13.78 5.32 2.91
CA SER A 111 -14.30 4.37 3.90
C SER A 111 -13.15 3.64 4.57
N ASP A 112 -13.33 3.32 5.85
CA ASP A 112 -12.35 2.54 6.60
C ASP A 112 -12.37 1.10 6.10
N ASN A 113 -11.20 0.59 5.75
CA ASN A 113 -11.04 -0.79 5.32
C ASN A 113 -10.49 -1.65 6.45
N ARG A 114 -9.51 -1.13 7.18
CA ARG A 114 -8.82 -1.88 8.22
C ARG A 114 -8.16 -0.92 9.21
N THR A 115 -8.21 -1.27 10.48
CA THR A 115 -7.54 -0.51 11.54
C THR A 115 -6.62 -1.43 12.33
N THR A 116 -5.39 -0.99 12.57
CA THR A 116 -4.42 -1.68 13.42
C THR A 116 -3.79 -0.69 14.38
N GLY A 117 -3.40 -1.16 15.54
CA GLY A 117 -2.71 -0.30 16.50
C GLY A 117 -2.65 -0.89 17.88
N LEU A 118 -1.97 -0.17 18.75
CA LEU A 118 -1.85 -0.51 20.16
C LEU A 118 -2.84 0.34 20.97
N ILE A 119 -3.29 -0.22 22.09
CA ILE A 119 -4.09 0.54 23.04
C ILE A 119 -3.19 1.62 23.64
N ASN A 120 -3.61 2.87 23.53
CA ASN A 120 -2.91 4.00 24.16
C ASN A 120 -3.67 4.39 25.42
N LEU A 121 -3.03 4.21 26.57
CA LEU A 121 -3.64 4.48 27.88
C LEU A 121 -3.60 5.95 28.27
N ASN A 122 -3.06 6.82 27.45
CA ASN A 122 -3.04 8.26 27.71
C ASN A 122 -4.38 8.89 27.30
N PHE A 123 -5.39 8.72 28.13
CA PHE A 123 -6.75 9.20 27.84
C PHE A 123 -6.89 10.73 27.93
N TRP A 124 -5.92 11.41 28.52
CA TRP A 124 -5.95 12.86 28.70
C TRP A 124 -5.42 13.64 27.51
N THR A 125 -4.60 12.99 26.67
CA THR A 125 -4.05 13.63 25.50
C THR A 125 -5.00 13.50 24.33
N GLN A 126 -5.33 14.61 23.68
CA GLN A 126 -6.18 14.60 22.50
C GLN A 126 -5.45 13.92 21.34
N PRO A 127 -6.11 13.00 20.62
CA PRO A 127 -5.50 12.40 19.45
C PRO A 127 -5.45 13.39 18.31
N GLU A 128 -4.35 13.36 17.59
CA GLU A 128 -4.17 14.04 16.31
C GLU A 128 -4.02 12.99 15.22
N PHE A 129 -4.20 13.38 13.98
CA PHE A 129 -3.99 12.47 12.88
C PHE A 129 -3.43 13.19 11.65
N HIS A 130 -2.78 12.42 10.79
CA HIS A 130 -2.36 12.86 9.46
C HIS A 130 -2.51 11.69 8.50
N TYR A 131 -2.43 11.99 7.20
CA TYR A 131 -2.54 10.96 6.17
C TYR A 131 -1.22 10.75 5.47
N LEU A 132 -0.94 9.47 5.14
CA LEU A 132 0.10 9.09 4.20
C LEU A 132 -0.59 8.61 2.93
N GLN A 133 -0.19 9.17 1.79
CA GLN A 133 -0.84 8.88 0.51
C GLN A 133 0.18 9.04 -0.62
N ASN A 134 0.23 8.07 -1.51
CA ASN A 134 1.07 8.12 -2.69
C ASN A 134 0.29 8.66 -3.89
N ASP A 135 1.02 9.19 -4.87
CA ASP A 135 0.46 9.70 -6.12
C ASP A 135 1.34 9.31 -7.31
N PHE A 136 1.88 8.09 -7.27
CA PHE A 136 2.84 7.64 -8.29
C PHE A 136 2.20 7.36 -9.64
N LEU A 137 0.98 6.81 -9.63
CA LEU A 137 0.27 6.42 -10.86
C LEU A 137 -0.99 7.26 -11.02
N PRO A 138 -1.37 7.64 -12.26
CA PRO A 138 -2.60 8.39 -12.49
C PRO A 138 -3.83 7.52 -12.21
N ILE A 139 -4.73 8.02 -11.38
CA ILE A 139 -5.96 7.33 -10.98
C ILE A 139 -6.86 7.03 -12.19
N ASP A 140 -7.00 7.97 -13.10
CA ASP A 140 -7.94 7.87 -14.23
C ASP A 140 -7.64 6.66 -15.11
N LYS A 141 -6.36 6.32 -15.29
CA LYS A 141 -5.97 5.17 -16.09
C LYS A 141 -6.25 3.84 -15.41
N MET A 142 -6.37 3.84 -14.08
CA MET A 142 -6.54 2.63 -13.28
C MET A 142 -8.00 2.33 -12.99
N ARG A 143 -8.91 3.26 -13.31
CA ARG A 143 -10.34 3.13 -13.06
C ARG A 143 -11.20 3.07 -14.31
N THR A 144 -10.59 2.93 -15.47
CA THR A 144 -11.30 3.02 -16.76
C THR A 144 -12.32 1.91 -16.97
N ASP A 145 -12.18 0.78 -16.31
CA ASP A 145 -13.01 -0.39 -16.55
C ASP A 145 -14.16 -0.54 -15.56
N ASN A 146 -14.37 0.46 -14.75
CA ASN A 146 -15.42 0.44 -13.74
C ASN A 146 -16.52 1.44 -14.11
#